data_3176ffeb6315700343ab1adea821f068
#
_entry.id   3176ffeb6315700343ab1adea821f068
#
_cell.length_a   1.000
_cell.length_b   1.000
_cell.length_c   1.000
_cell.angle_alpha   90.00
_cell.angle_beta   90.00
_cell.angle_gamma   90.00
#
_symmetry.space_group_name_H-M   'P 1'
#
loop_
_entity.id
_entity.type
_entity.pdbx_description
1 polymer ?
#
loop_
_entity_poly.entity_id
_entity_poly.type
_entity_poly.pdbx_seq_one_letter_code
_entity_poly.pdbx_strand_id
1 'polypeptide(L)'
;MAASLTFVRRAWRLASPYWSSEERWRARALLALVAALTLGQIGLTVLYNNWNRRFFEAIQNMDFASFGPLLLQFVVLAALYIVAAVYALYFTQMLQMRWRVWLTHRLLGEWLANQAYYHLEITGRRTDNPDQRISEDLRLFTSNTLGLGLGLLSSVVTLLSFVTILWVISGPLAFSLGSLSVTIPGYMVWVALLYALVGSVLTHLVGRALIGLNFQQQRFEADFRFGMARLRENAESVALYRGEAAEQRDLVHRFERIRANWWQLMRYTKYLTFLTAGYNQVAGIFPVLVAAPRYFAGAITLGVLTQIADAFGRVQGSLSWFVSSYGDLATWKATVDRLLTFQDAMRLVAAQVAGGSAIQVVADGGAVRAERLDLALPDGRTILADATLAIAPGERVLITGPNGSGKTTLFRALAGIWPFGRGRVEVPSRARILFLPQRPYFPIASLRDAVSYPAAGGAFDDESVREALRAVGLPAFGERLDEVQNWSLQLSGGEQQRMAIARTLLHRPDWLFLDEATSALDEAAEAELYALLRERLPDAAIVSIAHRPSVAPFHDRRLGLGAAGHAGELVPLADRTP
;
A
#
# COMPACT_ATOMS: atom_id res chain seq x y z
N MET A 1 -9.52 -9.73 25.45
CA MET A 1 -8.26 -10.49 25.52
C MET A 1 -8.10 -11.47 24.36
N ALA A 2 -9.07 -12.36 24.04
CA ALA A 2 -8.99 -13.28 22.90
C ALA A 2 -8.86 -12.57 21.52
N ALA A 3 -9.60 -11.48 21.28
CA ALA A 3 -9.54 -10.72 20.03
C ALA A 3 -8.19 -10.01 19.81
N SER A 4 -7.51 -9.58 20.87
CA SER A 4 -6.19 -8.94 20.77
C SER A 4 -5.08 -9.96 20.48
N LEU A 5 -5.17 -11.17 21.03
CA LEU A 5 -4.21 -12.25 20.75
C LEU A 5 -4.31 -12.75 19.31
N THR A 6 -5.54 -12.87 18.78
CA THR A 6 -5.76 -13.20 17.36
C THR A 6 -5.21 -12.14 16.42
N PHE A 7 -5.37 -10.85 16.76
CA PHE A 7 -4.79 -9.76 15.98
C PHE A 7 -3.25 -9.79 15.97
N VAL A 8 -2.61 -9.92 17.12
CA VAL A 8 -1.13 -10.00 17.22
C VAL A 8 -0.60 -11.20 16.42
N ARG A 9 -1.27 -12.35 16.48
CA ARG A 9 -0.92 -13.54 15.68
C ARG A 9 -1.03 -13.29 14.17
N ARG A 10 -2.06 -12.55 13.74
CA ARG A 10 -2.24 -12.17 12.33
C ARG A 10 -1.18 -11.17 11.89
N ALA A 11 -0.89 -10.14 12.70
CA ALA A 11 0.18 -9.18 12.44
C ALA A 11 1.56 -9.88 12.34
N TRP A 12 1.81 -10.87 13.21
CA TRP A 12 3.03 -11.66 13.15
C TRP A 12 3.16 -12.49 11.86
N ARG A 13 2.06 -13.03 11.34
CA ARG A 13 2.07 -13.72 10.03
C ARG A 13 2.47 -12.79 8.88
N LEU A 14 2.16 -11.50 8.96
CA LEU A 14 2.60 -10.51 7.98
C LEU A 14 4.09 -10.16 8.16
N ALA A 15 4.56 -10.05 9.42
CA ALA A 15 5.91 -9.66 9.76
C ALA A 15 6.94 -10.81 9.63
N SER A 16 6.58 -12.03 10.05
CA SER A 16 7.51 -13.15 10.24
C SER A 16 8.24 -13.63 8.98
N PRO A 17 7.65 -13.61 7.76
CA PRO A 17 8.31 -14.16 6.58
C PRO A 17 9.63 -13.45 6.21
N TYR A 18 9.76 -12.14 6.50
CA TYR A 18 11.01 -11.42 6.27
C TYR A 18 12.16 -11.97 7.11
N TRP A 19 11.89 -12.32 8.37
CA TRP A 19 12.89 -12.82 9.31
C TRP A 19 13.32 -14.27 9.06
N SER A 20 12.65 -14.97 8.13
CA SER A 20 12.98 -16.31 7.66
C SER A 20 13.35 -16.37 6.17
N SER A 21 13.38 -15.22 5.48
CA SER A 21 13.71 -15.09 4.06
C SER A 21 15.21 -15.29 3.77
N GLU A 22 15.58 -15.13 2.52
CA GLU A 22 16.98 -15.09 2.05
C GLU A 22 17.81 -14.00 2.74
N GLU A 23 17.16 -12.89 3.19
CA GLU A 23 17.81 -11.81 3.94
C GLU A 23 17.88 -12.03 5.46
N ARG A 24 17.43 -13.16 5.98
CA ARG A 24 17.26 -13.45 7.41
C ARG A 24 18.47 -13.10 8.29
N TRP A 25 19.68 -13.43 7.86
CA TRP A 25 20.87 -13.17 8.67
C TRP A 25 21.21 -11.70 8.75
N ARG A 26 21.10 -10.97 7.62
CA ARG A 26 21.30 -9.52 7.57
C ARG A 26 20.24 -8.78 8.38
N ALA A 27 18.98 -9.19 8.24
CA ALA A 27 17.87 -8.62 8.98
C ALA A 27 18.03 -8.78 10.50
N ARG A 28 18.33 -10.02 10.94
CA ARG A 28 18.54 -10.32 12.37
C ARG A 28 19.77 -9.63 12.94
N ALA A 29 20.86 -9.56 12.19
CA ALA A 29 22.07 -8.86 12.60
C ALA A 29 21.82 -7.35 12.77
N LEU A 30 21.12 -6.71 11.81
CA LEU A 30 20.74 -5.30 11.92
C LEU A 30 19.80 -5.05 13.11
N LEU A 31 18.79 -5.90 13.31
CA LEU A 31 17.89 -5.78 14.46
C LEU A 31 18.65 -5.91 15.79
N ALA A 32 19.55 -6.90 15.91
CA ALA A 32 20.38 -7.09 17.10
C ALA A 32 21.31 -5.89 17.33
N LEU A 33 21.90 -5.34 16.27
CA LEU A 33 22.75 -4.15 16.35
C LEU A 33 21.95 -2.92 16.83
N VAL A 34 20.76 -2.68 16.24
CA VAL A 34 19.88 -1.57 16.65
C VAL A 34 19.44 -1.74 18.11
N ALA A 35 19.04 -2.95 18.50
CA ALA A 35 18.68 -3.25 19.88
C ALA A 35 19.87 -3.03 20.84
N ALA A 36 21.06 -3.48 20.47
CA ALA A 36 22.27 -3.27 21.28
C ALA A 36 22.63 -1.78 21.43
N LEU A 37 22.54 -1.00 20.34
CA LEU A 37 22.74 0.45 20.40
C LEU A 37 21.68 1.14 21.27
N THR A 38 20.41 0.74 21.18
CA THR A 38 19.32 1.26 22.01
C THR A 38 19.56 0.94 23.49
N LEU A 39 19.93 -0.29 23.80
CA LEU A 39 20.29 -0.70 25.17
C LEU A 39 21.54 0.02 25.67
N GLY A 40 22.54 0.21 24.81
CA GLY A 40 23.74 0.99 25.11
C GLY A 40 23.41 2.45 25.46
N GLN A 41 22.48 3.09 24.75
CA GLN A 41 22.00 4.44 25.10
C GLN A 41 21.36 4.48 26.50
N ILE A 42 20.57 3.46 26.86
CA ILE A 42 19.97 3.38 28.19
C ILE A 42 21.07 3.22 29.25
N GLY A 43 22.07 2.35 29.02
CA GLY A 43 23.25 2.21 29.91
C GLY A 43 24.01 3.52 30.08
N LEU A 44 24.25 4.26 28.98
CA LEU A 44 24.87 5.59 29.04
C LEU A 44 24.02 6.60 29.83
N THR A 45 22.68 6.51 29.71
CA THR A 45 21.74 7.36 30.47
C THR A 45 21.82 7.04 31.98
N VAL A 46 21.98 5.78 32.36
CA VAL A 46 22.23 5.39 33.77
C VAL A 46 23.57 5.92 34.28
N LEU A 47 24.63 5.83 33.47
CA LEU A 47 25.94 6.42 33.81
C LEU A 47 25.85 7.95 33.94
N TYR A 48 25.11 8.60 33.08
CA TYR A 48 24.85 10.04 33.14
C TYR A 48 24.10 10.43 34.42
N ASN A 49 23.11 9.66 34.85
CA ASN A 49 22.38 9.90 36.10
C ASN A 49 23.32 9.79 37.33
N ASN A 50 24.25 8.84 37.32
CA ASN A 50 25.27 8.74 38.38
C ASN A 50 26.33 9.87 38.31
N TRP A 51 26.72 10.28 37.09
CA TRP A 51 27.61 11.42 36.88
C TRP A 51 26.95 12.71 37.39
N ASN A 52 25.67 12.93 37.11
CA ASN A 52 24.89 14.09 37.56
C ASN A 52 24.95 14.24 39.08
N ARG A 53 24.77 13.15 39.83
CA ARG A 53 24.93 13.17 41.29
C ARG A 53 26.31 13.67 41.72
N ARG A 54 27.38 13.06 41.19
CA ARG A 54 28.78 13.41 41.56
C ARG A 54 29.11 14.86 41.21
N PHE A 55 28.59 15.33 40.08
CA PHE A 55 28.84 16.69 39.64
C PHE A 55 28.20 17.72 40.58
N PHE A 56 26.94 17.52 40.98
CA PHE A 56 26.31 18.41 41.94
C PHE A 56 26.84 18.27 43.38
N GLU A 57 27.33 17.09 43.77
CA GLU A 57 28.04 16.90 45.02
C GLU A 57 29.38 17.67 45.05
N ALA A 58 30.15 17.65 43.96
CA ALA A 58 31.39 18.44 43.84
C ALA A 58 31.13 19.95 43.92
N ILE A 59 30.05 20.44 43.31
CA ILE A 59 29.62 21.84 43.41
C ILE A 59 29.22 22.17 44.86
N GLN A 60 28.38 21.35 45.48
CA GLN A 60 27.93 21.55 46.86
C GLN A 60 29.10 21.62 47.84
N ASN A 61 30.11 20.75 47.64
CA ASN A 61 31.28 20.67 48.49
C ASN A 61 32.42 21.64 48.11
N MET A 62 32.21 22.48 47.06
CA MET A 62 33.23 23.41 46.51
C MET A 62 34.54 22.68 46.08
N ASP A 63 34.42 21.41 45.67
CA ASP A 63 35.56 20.56 45.24
C ASP A 63 35.93 20.87 43.78
N PHE A 64 36.80 21.88 43.62
CA PHE A 64 37.31 22.29 42.30
C PHE A 64 38.22 21.25 41.66
N ALA A 65 38.92 20.41 42.49
CA ALA A 65 39.82 19.40 41.97
C ALA A 65 39.08 18.30 41.18
N SER A 66 37.87 17.91 41.63
CA SER A 66 37.02 16.94 40.95
C SER A 66 36.27 17.52 39.77
N PHE A 67 36.11 18.86 39.66
CA PHE A 67 35.27 19.52 38.63
C PHE A 67 35.77 19.27 37.19
N GLY A 68 37.09 19.44 36.94
CA GLY A 68 37.69 19.25 35.63
C GLY A 68 37.53 17.79 35.08
N PRO A 69 37.92 16.77 35.87
CA PRO A 69 37.68 15.37 35.51
C PRO A 69 36.21 15.04 35.25
N LEU A 70 35.28 15.59 36.03
CA LEU A 70 33.84 15.38 35.81
C LEU A 70 33.35 16.00 34.51
N LEU A 71 33.84 17.22 34.13
CA LEU A 71 33.53 17.80 32.83
C LEU A 71 34.03 16.94 31.66
N LEU A 72 35.27 16.42 31.75
CA LEU A 72 35.78 15.52 30.74
C LEU A 72 34.94 14.23 30.64
N GLN A 73 34.54 13.66 31.77
CA GLN A 73 33.65 12.51 31.80
C GLN A 73 32.32 12.78 31.13
N PHE A 74 31.73 13.97 31.34
CA PHE A 74 30.51 14.40 30.63
C PHE A 74 30.69 14.44 29.12
N VAL A 75 31.77 15.06 28.62
CA VAL A 75 32.06 15.15 27.19
C VAL A 75 32.14 13.77 26.55
N VAL A 76 32.84 12.83 27.24
CA VAL A 76 32.95 11.44 26.75
C VAL A 76 31.60 10.73 26.74
N LEU A 77 30.80 10.83 27.83
CA LEU A 77 29.48 10.23 27.91
C LEU A 77 28.54 10.81 26.83
N ALA A 78 28.55 12.14 26.63
CA ALA A 78 27.76 12.81 25.64
C ALA A 78 28.14 12.41 24.19
N ALA A 79 29.45 12.34 23.91
CA ALA A 79 29.94 11.91 22.61
C ALA A 79 29.52 10.45 22.29
N LEU A 80 29.71 9.53 23.25
CA LEU A 80 29.30 8.14 23.10
C LEU A 80 27.77 8.00 22.89
N TYR A 81 26.99 8.78 23.66
CA TYR A 81 25.53 8.80 23.51
C TYR A 81 25.10 9.29 22.13
N ILE A 82 25.69 10.40 21.66
CA ILE A 82 25.38 10.97 20.34
C ILE A 82 25.72 9.96 19.24
N VAL A 83 26.91 9.35 19.28
CA VAL A 83 27.32 8.34 18.31
C VAL A 83 26.35 7.15 18.32
N ALA A 84 26.02 6.62 19.51
CA ALA A 84 25.06 5.52 19.62
C ALA A 84 23.68 5.90 19.09
N ALA A 85 23.19 7.12 19.37
CA ALA A 85 21.89 7.60 18.91
C ALA A 85 21.83 7.76 17.38
N VAL A 86 22.86 8.37 16.79
CA VAL A 86 22.93 8.58 15.34
C VAL A 86 23.00 7.25 14.60
N TYR A 87 23.85 6.32 15.03
CA TYR A 87 23.93 5.01 14.37
C TYR A 87 22.72 4.13 14.63
N ALA A 88 22.08 4.21 15.81
CA ALA A 88 20.81 3.53 16.05
C ALA A 88 19.72 4.00 15.07
N LEU A 89 19.60 5.31 14.86
CA LEU A 89 18.68 5.88 13.87
C LEU A 89 19.02 5.41 12.45
N TYR A 90 20.28 5.52 12.05
CA TYR A 90 20.74 5.15 10.70
C TYR A 90 20.45 3.67 10.39
N PHE A 91 20.82 2.76 11.28
CA PHE A 91 20.58 1.33 11.09
C PHE A 91 19.10 0.95 11.20
N THR A 92 18.31 1.67 11.98
CA THR A 92 16.84 1.50 12.00
C THR A 92 16.23 1.86 10.65
N GLN A 93 16.62 2.98 10.06
CA GLN A 93 16.17 3.39 8.72
C GLN A 93 16.62 2.42 7.64
N MET A 94 17.85 1.91 7.72
CA MET A 94 18.36 0.89 6.82
C MET A 94 17.55 -0.41 6.91
N LEU A 95 17.27 -0.89 8.12
CA LEU A 95 16.47 -2.09 8.36
C LEU A 95 15.03 -1.90 7.84
N GLN A 96 14.44 -0.74 8.12
CA GLN A 96 13.10 -0.38 7.63
C GLN A 96 13.03 -0.43 6.10
N MET A 97 14.01 0.17 5.41
CA MET A 97 14.02 0.20 3.94
C MET A 97 14.22 -1.19 3.33
N ARG A 98 15.15 -2.00 3.87
CA ARG A 98 15.35 -3.38 3.41
C ARG A 98 14.08 -4.22 3.58
N TRP A 99 13.44 -4.12 4.74
CA TRP A 99 12.18 -4.83 4.99
C TRP A 99 11.07 -4.39 4.04
N ARG A 100 10.95 -3.07 3.82
CA ARG A 100 9.97 -2.51 2.87
C ARG A 100 10.24 -3.01 1.45
N VAL A 101 11.48 -3.00 0.96
CA VAL A 101 11.83 -3.49 -0.38
C VAL A 101 11.41 -4.94 -0.55
N TRP A 102 11.76 -5.81 0.41
CA TRP A 102 11.38 -7.22 0.38
C TRP A 102 9.86 -7.43 0.34
N LEU A 103 9.12 -6.74 1.22
CA LEU A 103 7.66 -6.81 1.25
C LEU A 103 7.03 -6.29 -0.04
N THR A 104 7.57 -5.22 -0.61
CA THR A 104 7.06 -4.64 -1.86
C THR A 104 7.22 -5.62 -3.01
N HIS A 105 8.41 -6.21 -3.20
CA HIS A 105 8.63 -7.20 -4.25
C HIS A 105 7.71 -8.41 -4.10
N ARG A 106 7.56 -8.90 -2.87
CA ARG A 106 6.68 -10.03 -2.58
C ARG A 106 5.22 -9.70 -2.88
N LEU A 107 4.72 -8.58 -2.39
CA LEU A 107 3.30 -8.22 -2.54
C LEU A 107 2.95 -7.87 -3.99
N LEU A 108 3.88 -7.22 -4.73
CA LEU A 108 3.76 -7.01 -6.17
C LEU A 108 3.72 -8.34 -6.93
N GLY A 109 4.61 -9.27 -6.58
CA GLY A 109 4.60 -10.60 -7.16
C GLY A 109 3.28 -11.34 -6.91
N GLU A 110 2.77 -11.34 -5.67
CA GLU A 110 1.48 -11.95 -5.31
C GLU A 110 0.29 -11.27 -6.05
N TRP A 111 0.32 -9.95 -6.23
CA TRP A 111 -0.74 -9.17 -6.88
C TRP A 111 -0.77 -9.34 -8.40
N LEU A 112 0.41 -9.45 -9.03
CA LEU A 112 0.51 -9.66 -10.49
C LEU A 112 0.35 -11.13 -10.88
N ALA A 113 0.64 -12.07 -9.97
CA ALA A 113 0.53 -13.49 -10.23
C ALA A 113 -0.92 -13.89 -10.57
N ASN A 114 -1.08 -14.73 -11.59
CA ASN A 114 -2.38 -15.27 -12.03
C ASN A 114 -3.44 -14.17 -12.25
N GLN A 115 -3.04 -13.00 -12.73
CA GLN A 115 -3.90 -11.83 -12.95
C GLN A 115 -4.78 -11.47 -11.73
N ALA A 116 -4.27 -11.65 -10.51
CA ALA A 116 -5.03 -11.39 -9.28
C ALA A 116 -5.57 -9.95 -9.22
N TYR A 117 -4.82 -8.98 -9.75
CA TYR A 117 -5.26 -7.58 -9.89
C TYR A 117 -6.57 -7.45 -10.67
N TYR A 118 -6.72 -8.18 -11.78
CA TYR A 118 -7.91 -8.16 -12.62
C TYR A 118 -9.08 -8.91 -11.97
N HIS A 119 -8.81 -10.08 -11.40
CA HIS A 119 -9.84 -10.87 -10.71
C HIS A 119 -10.42 -10.16 -9.48
N LEU A 120 -9.62 -9.40 -8.74
CA LEU A 120 -10.09 -8.56 -7.63
C LEU A 120 -11.07 -7.48 -8.10
N GLU A 121 -10.81 -6.88 -9.26
CA GLU A 121 -11.66 -5.84 -9.82
C GLU A 121 -13.01 -6.39 -10.29
N ILE A 122 -13.02 -7.49 -11.05
CA ILE A 122 -14.24 -8.07 -11.62
C ILE A 122 -15.14 -8.76 -10.60
N THR A 123 -14.58 -9.27 -9.48
CA THR A 123 -15.38 -9.92 -8.43
C THR A 123 -16.13 -8.94 -7.55
N GLY A 124 -16.01 -7.63 -7.80
CA GLY A 124 -16.65 -6.59 -6.97
C GLY A 124 -16.15 -6.54 -5.53
N ARG A 125 -15.18 -7.37 -5.17
CA ARG A 125 -14.45 -7.32 -3.91
C ARG A 125 -13.41 -6.20 -4.00
N ARG A 126 -13.89 -4.98 -4.24
CA ARG A 126 -13.04 -3.79 -4.29
C ARG A 126 -12.26 -3.71 -2.98
N THR A 127 -11.08 -4.30 -2.98
CA THR A 127 -10.06 -3.92 -2.01
C THR A 127 -9.71 -2.48 -2.34
N ASP A 128 -10.03 -1.62 -1.39
CA ASP A 128 -9.83 -0.19 -1.50
C ASP A 128 -8.37 0.10 -1.86
N ASN A 129 -8.14 0.65 -3.04
CA ASN A 129 -6.86 1.17 -3.54
C ASN A 129 -5.62 0.25 -3.33
N PRO A 130 -5.44 -0.81 -4.14
CA PRO A 130 -4.25 -1.70 -4.06
C PRO A 130 -2.92 -0.97 -4.17
N ASP A 131 -2.85 0.10 -4.97
CA ASP A 131 -1.71 1.00 -5.13
C ASP A 131 -1.31 1.64 -3.81
N GLN A 132 -2.26 2.13 -3.01
CA GLN A 132 -2.02 2.69 -1.69
C GLN A 132 -1.55 1.61 -0.69
N ARG A 133 -2.08 0.37 -0.79
CA ARG A 133 -1.64 -0.75 0.08
C ARG A 133 -0.17 -1.07 -0.14
N ILE A 134 0.29 -1.11 -1.40
CA ILE A 134 1.66 -1.46 -1.76
C ILE A 134 2.62 -0.27 -1.52
N SER A 135 2.20 0.96 -1.85
CA SER A 135 3.08 2.13 -1.75
C SER A 135 3.17 2.69 -0.33
N GLU A 136 2.04 2.95 0.32
CA GLU A 136 1.98 3.68 1.59
C GLU A 136 1.84 2.76 2.81
N ASP A 137 0.90 1.79 2.77
CA ASP A 137 0.66 0.95 3.94
C ASP A 137 1.86 0.06 4.28
N LEU A 138 2.64 -0.43 3.30
CA LEU A 138 3.89 -1.15 3.59
C LEU A 138 4.94 -0.24 4.26
N ARG A 139 5.02 1.03 3.86
CA ARG A 139 5.91 2.01 4.49
C ARG A 139 5.51 2.25 5.95
N LEU A 140 4.22 2.50 6.19
CA LEU A 140 3.69 2.71 7.54
C LEU A 140 3.83 1.46 8.42
N PHE A 141 3.58 0.28 7.85
CA PHE A 141 3.72 -0.99 8.56
C PHE A 141 5.15 -1.22 9.05
N THR A 142 6.14 -1.09 8.17
CA THR A 142 7.55 -1.32 8.54
C THR A 142 8.07 -0.27 9.51
N SER A 143 7.72 1.01 9.31
CA SER A 143 8.11 2.12 10.18
C SER A 143 7.50 1.96 11.58
N ASN A 144 6.19 1.78 11.67
CA ASN A 144 5.50 1.72 12.95
C ASN A 144 5.81 0.42 13.71
N THR A 145 6.00 -0.71 13.02
CA THR A 145 6.37 -1.97 13.69
C THR A 145 7.74 -1.85 14.37
N LEU A 146 8.74 -1.30 13.66
CA LEU A 146 10.06 -1.08 14.25
C LEU A 146 10.03 0.01 15.33
N GLY A 147 9.36 1.14 15.05
CA GLY A 147 9.26 2.24 16.01
C GLY A 147 8.58 1.84 17.32
N LEU A 148 7.44 1.18 17.23
CA LEU A 148 6.69 0.69 18.40
C LEU A 148 7.44 -0.43 19.13
N GLY A 149 8.07 -1.36 18.39
CA GLY A 149 8.83 -2.45 19.00
C GLY A 149 10.08 -1.96 19.74
N LEU A 150 10.87 -1.10 19.13
CA LEU A 150 12.07 -0.52 19.74
C LEU A 150 11.70 0.48 20.86
N GLY A 151 10.65 1.26 20.67
CA GLY A 151 10.12 2.17 21.69
C GLY A 151 9.64 1.44 22.94
N LEU A 152 8.93 0.32 22.76
CA LEU A 152 8.52 -0.54 23.89
C LEU A 152 9.72 -1.14 24.60
N LEU A 153 10.70 -1.68 23.86
CA LEU A 153 11.93 -2.22 24.42
C LEU A 153 12.65 -1.14 25.26
N SER A 154 12.82 0.04 24.68
CA SER A 154 13.47 1.17 25.37
C SER A 154 12.71 1.57 26.62
N SER A 155 11.39 1.70 26.57
CA SER A 155 10.56 2.09 27.72
C SER A 155 10.59 1.06 28.83
N VAL A 156 10.52 -0.23 28.51
CA VAL A 156 10.56 -1.30 29.52
C VAL A 156 11.93 -1.36 30.21
N VAL A 157 13.02 -1.33 29.44
CA VAL A 157 14.38 -1.41 30.01
C VAL A 157 14.70 -0.15 30.82
N THR A 158 14.32 1.05 30.33
CA THR A 158 14.46 2.30 31.08
C THR A 158 13.67 2.25 32.39
N LEU A 159 12.40 1.79 32.33
CA LEU A 159 11.57 1.65 33.51
C LEU A 159 12.23 0.74 34.56
N LEU A 160 12.64 -0.45 34.17
CA LEU A 160 13.28 -1.40 35.08
C LEU A 160 14.57 -0.84 35.69
N SER A 161 15.42 -0.19 34.88
CA SER A 161 16.66 0.42 35.34
C SER A 161 16.42 1.54 36.34
N PHE A 162 15.54 2.48 36.00
CA PHE A 162 15.33 3.67 36.80
C PHE A 162 14.40 3.47 38.01
N VAL A 163 13.48 2.51 37.97
CA VAL A 163 12.70 2.10 39.14
C VAL A 163 13.66 1.53 40.21
N THR A 164 14.61 0.69 39.80
CA THR A 164 15.61 0.13 40.74
C THR A 164 16.47 1.24 41.36
N ILE A 165 16.97 2.17 40.52
CA ILE A 165 17.75 3.32 41.01
C ILE A 165 16.91 4.15 41.97
N LEU A 166 15.71 4.56 41.56
CA LEU A 166 14.81 5.43 42.32
C LEU A 166 14.41 4.80 43.66
N TRP A 167 14.20 3.46 43.68
CA TRP A 167 13.90 2.72 44.89
C TRP A 167 15.04 2.80 45.92
N VAL A 168 16.27 2.62 45.45
CA VAL A 168 17.46 2.63 46.33
C VAL A 168 17.77 4.04 46.84
N ILE A 169 17.79 5.04 45.97
CA ILE A 169 18.20 6.41 46.33
C ILE A 169 17.13 7.19 47.11
N SER A 170 15.85 6.86 46.94
CA SER A 170 14.77 7.55 47.66
C SER A 170 14.77 7.18 49.15
N GLY A 171 15.20 5.95 49.49
CA GLY A 171 15.16 5.46 50.86
C GLY A 171 13.72 5.36 51.41
N PRO A 172 13.58 5.10 52.71
CA PRO A 172 12.28 5.07 53.37
C PRO A 172 11.76 6.47 53.73
N LEU A 173 10.45 6.67 53.57
CA LEU A 173 9.74 7.81 54.16
C LEU A 173 9.03 7.32 55.43
N ALA A 174 9.46 7.83 56.58
CA ALA A 174 8.83 7.55 57.86
C ALA A 174 8.00 8.77 58.31
N PHE A 175 6.74 8.57 58.63
CA PHE A 175 5.89 9.58 59.24
C PHE A 175 4.99 8.95 60.32
N SER A 176 4.70 9.73 61.36
CA SER A 176 3.82 9.30 62.46
C SER A 176 2.43 9.90 62.27
N LEU A 177 1.43 9.05 62.20
CA LEU A 177 0.04 9.46 62.20
C LEU A 177 -0.57 9.05 63.56
N GLY A 178 -0.46 9.97 64.54
CA GLY A 178 -0.82 9.66 65.94
C GLY A 178 0.10 8.62 66.55
N SER A 179 -0.42 7.48 66.97
CA SER A 179 0.35 6.37 67.58
C SER A 179 0.92 5.38 66.53
N LEU A 180 0.58 5.52 65.25
CA LEU A 180 1.05 4.63 64.16
C LEU A 180 2.26 5.25 63.48
N SER A 181 3.42 4.57 63.52
CA SER A 181 4.58 4.90 62.67
C SER A 181 4.50 4.11 61.37
N VAL A 182 4.28 4.81 60.26
CA VAL A 182 4.23 4.21 58.90
C VAL A 182 5.56 4.49 58.21
N THR A 183 6.20 3.44 57.71
CA THR A 183 7.42 3.54 56.91
C THR A 183 7.18 2.99 55.52
N ILE A 184 7.30 3.85 54.51
CA ILE A 184 7.11 3.47 53.11
C ILE A 184 8.49 3.37 52.43
N PRO A 185 8.95 2.14 52.11
CA PRO A 185 10.22 1.98 51.40
C PRO A 185 10.06 2.40 49.91
N GLY A 186 11.11 3.01 49.35
CA GLY A 186 11.09 3.41 47.92
C GLY A 186 9.96 4.37 47.56
N TYR A 187 9.54 5.24 48.48
CA TYR A 187 8.31 6.05 48.34
C TYR A 187 8.22 6.85 47.04
N MET A 188 9.35 7.29 46.45
CA MET A 188 9.37 8.05 45.21
C MET A 188 8.90 7.22 44.03
N VAL A 189 9.04 5.88 44.06
CA VAL A 189 8.51 5.00 43.03
C VAL A 189 6.97 5.01 43.04
N TRP A 190 6.38 4.93 44.24
CA TRP A 190 4.92 4.98 44.41
C TRP A 190 4.37 6.33 44.00
N VAL A 191 5.07 7.41 44.32
CA VAL A 191 4.75 8.77 43.90
C VAL A 191 4.81 8.89 42.38
N ALA A 192 5.83 8.34 41.72
CA ALA A 192 5.96 8.33 40.26
C ALA A 192 4.83 7.54 39.57
N LEU A 193 4.47 6.36 40.13
CA LEU A 193 3.37 5.56 39.64
C LEU A 193 2.01 6.33 39.74
N LEU A 194 1.75 6.94 40.89
CA LEU A 194 0.53 7.72 41.09
C LEU A 194 0.48 8.93 40.13
N TYR A 195 1.60 9.65 40.02
CA TYR A 195 1.72 10.79 39.13
C TYR A 195 1.48 10.40 37.66
N ALA A 196 2.12 9.34 37.20
CA ALA A 196 1.94 8.81 35.84
C ALA A 196 0.50 8.32 35.60
N LEU A 197 -0.11 7.66 36.57
CA LEU A 197 -1.50 7.20 36.47
C LEU A 197 -2.47 8.37 36.32
N VAL A 198 -2.34 9.39 37.17
CA VAL A 198 -3.18 10.62 37.11
C VAL A 198 -2.98 11.33 35.76
N GLY A 199 -1.74 11.51 35.33
CA GLY A 199 -1.43 12.11 34.03
C GLY A 199 -2.01 11.31 32.87
N SER A 200 -1.90 9.98 32.89
CA SER A 200 -2.44 9.10 31.85
C SER A 200 -3.97 9.16 31.77
N VAL A 201 -4.65 9.11 32.91
CA VAL A 201 -6.12 9.22 32.97
C VAL A 201 -6.59 10.56 32.44
N LEU A 202 -6.00 11.66 32.88
CA LEU A 202 -6.37 13.01 32.45
C LEU A 202 -6.10 13.20 30.95
N THR A 203 -4.94 12.75 30.45
CA THR A 203 -4.60 12.80 29.02
C THR A 203 -5.58 11.98 28.18
N HIS A 204 -5.98 10.81 28.64
CA HIS A 204 -6.97 9.98 27.94
C HIS A 204 -8.35 10.65 27.90
N LEU A 205 -8.82 11.21 29.02
CA LEU A 205 -10.12 11.87 29.09
C LEU A 205 -10.23 13.06 28.13
N VAL A 206 -9.18 13.87 28.03
CA VAL A 206 -9.14 15.05 27.13
C VAL A 206 -8.84 14.62 25.70
N GLY A 207 -7.89 13.69 25.51
CA GLY A 207 -7.38 13.31 24.19
C GLY A 207 -8.31 12.41 23.36
N ARG A 208 -9.21 11.68 24.01
CA ARG A 208 -10.09 10.70 23.31
C ARG A 208 -10.93 11.33 22.18
N ALA A 209 -11.34 12.60 22.34
CA ALA A 209 -12.10 13.32 21.32
C ALA A 209 -11.30 13.54 20.02
N LEU A 210 -9.97 13.74 20.14
CA LEU A 210 -9.09 13.96 19.00
C LEU A 210 -9.01 12.76 18.06
N ILE A 211 -9.20 11.53 18.56
CA ILE A 211 -9.16 10.32 17.73
C ILE A 211 -10.27 10.38 16.67
N GLY A 212 -11.50 10.66 17.10
CA GLY A 212 -12.64 10.77 16.18
C GLY A 212 -12.51 11.96 15.22
N LEU A 213 -12.05 13.11 15.73
CA LEU A 213 -11.86 14.32 14.92
C LEU A 213 -10.75 14.14 13.88
N ASN A 214 -9.64 13.48 14.20
CA ASN A 214 -8.57 13.19 13.25
C ASN A 214 -9.05 12.20 12.17
N PHE A 215 -9.83 11.20 12.54
CA PHE A 215 -10.43 10.27 11.56
C PHE A 215 -11.36 11.00 10.58
N GLN A 216 -12.23 11.90 11.11
CA GLN A 216 -13.10 12.73 10.26
C GLN A 216 -12.30 13.67 9.37
N GLN A 217 -11.21 14.27 9.88
CA GLN A 217 -10.33 15.14 9.09
C GLN A 217 -9.77 14.40 7.88
N GLN A 218 -9.20 13.21 8.09
CA GLN A 218 -8.66 12.39 7.00
C GLN A 218 -9.73 12.02 5.96
N ARG A 219 -10.96 11.72 6.42
CA ARG A 219 -12.07 11.41 5.53
C ARG A 219 -12.47 12.62 4.69
N PHE A 220 -12.64 13.80 5.30
CA PHE A 220 -13.02 15.02 4.58
C PHE A 220 -11.94 15.47 3.59
N GLU A 221 -10.66 15.35 3.95
CA GLU A 221 -9.54 15.62 3.05
C GLU A 221 -9.53 14.64 1.85
N ALA A 222 -9.83 13.36 2.09
CA ALA A 222 -9.95 12.38 1.02
C ALA A 222 -11.14 12.68 0.10
N ASP A 223 -12.31 13.03 0.64
CA ASP A 223 -13.51 13.41 -0.12
C ASP A 223 -13.25 14.65 -1.01
N PHE A 224 -12.53 15.65 -0.48
CA PHE A 224 -12.17 16.86 -1.22
C PHE A 224 -11.18 16.56 -2.35
N ARG A 225 -10.11 15.80 -2.06
CA ARG A 225 -9.12 15.37 -3.06
C ARG A 225 -9.75 14.54 -4.17
N PHE A 226 -10.67 13.63 -3.83
CA PHE A 226 -11.42 12.84 -4.80
C PHE A 226 -12.26 13.74 -5.73
N GLY A 227 -12.94 14.76 -5.17
CA GLY A 227 -13.67 15.74 -5.96
C GLY A 227 -12.78 16.46 -6.98
N MET A 228 -11.60 16.92 -6.56
CA MET A 228 -10.62 17.58 -7.46
C MET A 228 -10.07 16.63 -8.53
N ALA A 229 -9.77 15.38 -8.16
CA ALA A 229 -9.29 14.37 -9.11
C ALA A 229 -10.35 14.09 -10.17
N ARG A 230 -11.62 13.93 -9.79
CA ARG A 230 -12.74 13.73 -10.70
C ARG A 230 -12.94 14.92 -11.65
N LEU A 231 -12.82 16.15 -11.14
CA LEU A 231 -12.86 17.35 -11.98
C LEU A 231 -11.77 17.35 -13.03
N ARG A 232 -10.52 17.01 -12.63
CA ARG A 232 -9.38 16.93 -13.54
C ARG A 232 -9.57 15.86 -14.62
N GLU A 233 -10.09 14.70 -14.25
CA GLU A 233 -10.36 13.59 -15.20
C GLU A 233 -11.44 13.91 -16.21
N ASN A 234 -12.39 14.81 -15.86
CA ASN A 234 -13.51 15.21 -16.72
C ASN A 234 -13.43 16.68 -17.13
N ALA A 235 -12.24 17.28 -17.16
CA ALA A 235 -12.05 18.71 -17.37
C ALA A 235 -12.67 19.23 -18.66
N GLU A 236 -12.51 18.51 -19.77
CA GLU A 236 -13.10 18.86 -21.06
C GLU A 236 -14.62 18.85 -21.00
N SER A 237 -15.23 17.81 -20.44
CA SER A 237 -16.69 17.70 -20.32
C SER A 237 -17.26 18.83 -19.45
N VAL A 238 -16.61 19.13 -18.32
CA VAL A 238 -17.03 20.23 -17.45
C VAL A 238 -16.93 21.58 -18.17
N ALA A 239 -15.86 21.82 -18.92
CA ALA A 239 -15.69 23.04 -19.70
C ALA A 239 -16.74 23.17 -20.81
N LEU A 240 -17.05 22.07 -21.53
CA LEU A 240 -18.08 22.04 -22.57
C LEU A 240 -19.48 22.33 -21.98
N TYR A 241 -19.78 21.82 -20.80
CA TYR A 241 -21.05 22.11 -20.11
C TYR A 241 -21.07 23.46 -19.38
N ARG A 242 -19.92 24.20 -19.34
CA ARG A 242 -19.74 25.42 -18.54
C ARG A 242 -20.13 25.20 -17.06
N GLY A 243 -19.67 24.06 -16.53
CA GLY A 243 -20.05 23.57 -15.21
C GLY A 243 -19.21 24.13 -14.05
N GLU A 244 -18.28 25.08 -14.29
CA GLU A 244 -17.30 25.56 -13.32
C GLU A 244 -17.93 26.06 -12.02
N ALA A 245 -19.04 26.82 -12.15
CA ALA A 245 -19.74 27.37 -10.98
C ALA A 245 -20.43 26.28 -10.12
N ALA A 246 -20.84 25.16 -10.72
CA ALA A 246 -21.41 24.03 -9.99
C ALA A 246 -20.32 23.24 -9.25
N GLU A 247 -19.22 22.93 -9.94
CA GLU A 247 -18.07 22.24 -9.36
C GLU A 247 -17.42 23.06 -8.26
N GLN A 248 -17.27 24.38 -8.43
CA GLN A 248 -16.76 25.29 -7.41
C GLN A 248 -17.61 25.24 -6.13
N ARG A 249 -18.94 25.27 -6.26
CA ARG A 249 -19.85 25.21 -5.09
C ARG A 249 -19.70 23.88 -4.34
N ASP A 250 -19.62 22.75 -5.06
CA ASP A 250 -19.44 21.43 -4.41
C ASP A 250 -18.08 21.35 -3.72
N LEU A 251 -17.00 21.76 -4.37
CA LEU A 251 -15.66 21.77 -3.79
C LEU A 251 -15.55 22.69 -2.57
N VAL A 252 -16.14 23.90 -2.62
CA VAL A 252 -16.20 24.81 -1.48
C VAL A 252 -17.00 24.18 -0.33
N HIS A 253 -18.13 23.54 -0.62
CA HIS A 253 -18.91 22.85 0.42
C HIS A 253 -18.11 21.71 1.10
N ARG A 254 -17.37 20.93 0.32
CA ARG A 254 -16.47 19.90 0.87
C ARG A 254 -15.37 20.50 1.72
N PHE A 255 -14.77 21.61 1.28
CA PHE A 255 -13.73 22.32 2.04
C PHE A 255 -14.25 22.92 3.35
N GLU A 256 -15.49 23.43 3.36
CA GLU A 256 -16.12 23.93 4.59
C GLU A 256 -16.26 22.86 5.67
N ARG A 257 -16.48 21.60 5.30
CA ARG A 257 -16.49 20.47 6.26
C ARG A 257 -15.10 20.24 6.86
N ILE A 258 -14.04 20.35 6.06
CA ILE A 258 -12.65 20.32 6.53
C ILE A 258 -12.42 21.44 7.53
N ARG A 259 -12.80 22.68 7.17
CA ARG A 259 -12.63 23.88 8.01
C ARG A 259 -13.38 23.76 9.34
N ALA A 260 -14.62 23.33 9.31
CA ALA A 260 -15.43 23.16 10.51
C ALA A 260 -14.84 22.13 11.49
N ASN A 261 -14.37 20.99 10.95
CA ASN A 261 -13.72 19.97 11.76
C ASN A 261 -12.35 20.45 12.30
N TRP A 262 -11.59 21.23 11.50
CA TRP A 262 -10.30 21.79 11.89
C TRP A 262 -10.43 22.72 13.11
N TRP A 263 -11.49 23.54 13.18
CA TRP A 263 -11.76 24.37 14.34
C TRP A 263 -11.99 23.55 15.62
N GLN A 264 -12.65 22.41 15.49
CA GLN A 264 -12.82 21.48 16.63
C GLN A 264 -11.48 20.85 17.02
N LEU A 265 -10.70 20.37 16.04
CA LEU A 265 -9.35 19.84 16.27
C LEU A 265 -8.48 20.86 17.02
N MET A 266 -8.42 22.11 16.56
CA MET A 266 -7.67 23.18 17.23
C MET A 266 -8.12 23.37 18.69
N ARG A 267 -9.42 23.35 18.95
CA ARG A 267 -9.97 23.50 20.30
C ARG A 267 -9.51 22.38 21.24
N TYR A 268 -9.67 21.12 20.81
CA TYR A 268 -9.27 19.97 21.63
C TYR A 268 -7.76 19.83 21.75
N THR A 269 -7.00 20.11 20.68
CA THR A 269 -5.54 20.18 20.73
C THR A 269 -5.07 21.22 21.73
N LYS A 270 -5.69 22.42 21.74
CA LYS A 270 -5.39 23.45 22.74
C LYS A 270 -5.59 22.94 24.18
N TYR A 271 -6.70 22.28 24.46
CA TYR A 271 -6.97 21.75 25.80
C TYR A 271 -5.97 20.66 26.19
N LEU A 272 -5.67 19.74 25.25
CA LEU A 272 -4.66 18.71 25.49
C LEU A 272 -3.27 19.31 25.72
N THR A 273 -2.90 20.34 24.93
CA THR A 273 -1.60 21.02 25.07
C THR A 273 -1.49 21.74 26.40
N PHE A 274 -2.54 22.45 26.87
CA PHE A 274 -2.54 23.04 28.19
C PHE A 274 -2.36 22.02 29.31
N LEU A 275 -3.07 20.89 29.21
CA LEU A 275 -2.95 19.80 30.18
C LEU A 275 -1.53 19.21 30.18
N THR A 276 -1.03 18.82 29.01
CA THR A 276 0.29 18.15 28.90
C THR A 276 1.45 19.11 29.22
N ALA A 277 1.38 20.37 28.79
CA ALA A 277 2.39 21.37 29.13
C ALA A 277 2.39 21.65 30.64
N GLY A 278 1.24 21.86 31.25
CA GLY A 278 1.10 22.05 32.70
C GLY A 278 1.60 20.85 33.48
N TYR A 279 1.20 19.64 33.06
CA TYR A 279 1.64 18.38 33.64
C TYR A 279 3.17 18.22 33.58
N ASN A 280 3.79 18.48 32.43
CA ASN A 280 5.24 18.39 32.27
C ASN A 280 6.00 19.47 33.08
N GLN A 281 5.44 20.68 33.17
CA GLN A 281 6.04 21.76 33.98
C GLN A 281 6.03 21.40 35.47
N VAL A 282 4.90 20.86 35.95
CA VAL A 282 4.82 20.34 37.33
C VAL A 282 5.76 19.16 37.53
N ALA A 283 5.87 18.22 36.59
CA ALA A 283 6.76 17.07 36.66
C ALA A 283 8.23 17.46 36.87
N GLY A 284 8.66 18.60 36.35
CA GLY A 284 10.03 19.10 36.53
C GLY A 284 10.39 19.47 37.98
N ILE A 285 9.42 20.01 38.74
CA ILE A 285 9.65 20.45 40.12
C ILE A 285 9.09 19.49 41.18
N PHE A 286 8.09 18.70 40.82
CA PHE A 286 7.35 17.83 41.75
C PHE A 286 8.24 16.86 42.54
N PRO A 287 9.17 16.10 41.90
CA PRO A 287 10.07 15.22 42.65
C PRO A 287 10.99 15.97 43.63
N VAL A 288 11.39 17.20 43.26
CA VAL A 288 12.19 18.06 44.15
C VAL A 288 11.36 18.45 45.38
N LEU A 289 10.10 18.89 45.20
CA LEU A 289 9.22 19.23 46.30
C LEU A 289 8.98 18.06 47.26
N VAL A 290 8.78 16.86 46.73
CA VAL A 290 8.53 15.66 47.53
C VAL A 290 9.80 15.20 48.27
N ALA A 291 10.99 15.38 47.70
CA ALA A 291 12.26 14.99 48.31
C ALA A 291 12.89 16.11 49.17
N ALA A 292 12.48 17.38 49.03
CA ALA A 292 13.02 18.53 49.71
C ALA A 292 13.07 18.41 51.25
N PRO A 293 12.03 17.89 51.95
CA PRO A 293 12.13 17.71 53.41
C PRO A 293 13.32 16.90 53.85
N ARG A 294 13.70 15.86 53.12
CA ARG A 294 14.89 15.03 53.42
C ARG A 294 16.21 15.76 53.14
N TYR A 295 16.23 16.62 52.10
CA TYR A 295 17.38 17.44 51.79
C TYR A 295 17.62 18.49 52.89
N PHE A 296 16.56 19.22 53.29
CA PHE A 296 16.67 20.23 54.36
C PHE A 296 16.93 19.60 55.75
N ALA A 297 16.53 18.34 55.95
CA ALA A 297 16.90 17.58 57.15
C ALA A 297 18.36 17.04 57.11
N GLY A 298 19.13 17.30 56.04
CA GLY A 298 20.50 16.80 55.89
C GLY A 298 20.61 15.31 55.62
N ALA A 299 19.48 14.63 55.31
CA ALA A 299 19.46 13.18 55.07
C ALA A 299 19.92 12.80 53.65
N ILE A 300 19.92 13.72 52.73
CA ILE A 300 20.39 13.56 51.33
C ILE A 300 21.16 14.77 50.86
N THR A 301 22.12 14.59 49.95
CA THR A 301 22.89 15.67 49.32
C THR A 301 22.13 16.31 48.15
N LEU A 302 22.60 17.46 47.66
CA LEU A 302 22.06 18.10 46.45
C LEU A 302 22.20 17.18 45.24
N GLY A 303 23.32 16.45 45.13
CA GLY A 303 23.53 15.49 44.05
C GLY A 303 22.51 14.34 44.07
N VAL A 304 22.15 13.83 45.26
CA VAL A 304 21.09 12.81 45.40
C VAL A 304 19.72 13.41 45.06
N LEU A 305 19.43 14.65 45.46
CA LEU A 305 18.18 15.33 45.16
C LEU A 305 17.99 15.47 43.64
N THR A 306 19.03 15.92 42.92
CA THR A 306 18.98 16.06 41.44
C THR A 306 18.93 14.70 40.76
N GLN A 307 19.62 13.68 41.30
CA GLN A 307 19.55 12.31 40.81
C GLN A 307 18.14 11.73 40.94
N ILE A 308 17.45 11.95 42.07
CA ILE A 308 16.04 11.57 42.28
C ILE A 308 15.13 12.23 41.22
N ALA A 309 15.33 13.53 40.99
CA ALA A 309 14.50 14.28 40.01
C ALA A 309 14.65 13.72 38.57
N ASP A 310 15.89 13.44 38.14
CA ASP A 310 16.14 12.84 36.82
C ASP A 310 15.56 11.41 36.75
N ALA A 311 15.82 10.57 37.74
CA ALA A 311 15.31 9.19 37.78
C ALA A 311 13.77 9.15 37.79
N PHE A 312 13.12 10.06 38.55
CA PHE A 312 11.67 10.20 38.55
C PHE A 312 11.13 10.56 37.15
N GLY A 313 11.74 11.52 36.45
CA GLY A 313 11.37 11.90 35.10
C GLY A 313 11.47 10.73 34.10
N ARG A 314 12.51 9.88 34.24
CA ARG A 314 12.70 8.67 33.41
C ARG A 314 11.62 7.62 33.67
N VAL A 315 11.30 7.36 34.93
CA VAL A 315 10.23 6.43 35.32
C VAL A 315 8.87 6.93 34.80
N GLN A 316 8.55 8.21 35.04
CA GLN A 316 7.33 8.84 34.59
C GLN A 316 7.18 8.79 33.05
N GLY A 317 8.24 9.17 32.32
CA GLY A 317 8.25 9.13 30.85
C GLY A 317 8.05 7.71 30.31
N SER A 318 8.71 6.71 30.91
CA SER A 318 8.54 5.30 30.51
C SER A 318 7.13 4.78 30.75
N LEU A 319 6.51 5.13 31.87
CA LEU A 319 5.10 4.78 32.17
C LEU A 319 4.12 5.48 31.22
N SER A 320 4.43 6.69 30.81
CA SER A 320 3.60 7.47 29.89
C SER A 320 3.75 7.04 28.42
N TRP A 321 4.71 6.16 28.08
CA TRP A 321 4.98 5.73 26.70
C TRP A 321 3.73 5.17 26.00
N PHE A 322 2.94 4.37 26.73
CA PHE A 322 1.71 3.77 26.17
C PHE A 322 0.70 4.83 25.74
N VAL A 323 0.60 5.92 26.50
CA VAL A 323 -0.32 7.04 26.22
C VAL A 323 0.19 7.85 25.04
N SER A 324 1.50 8.16 25.01
CA SER A 324 2.11 8.90 23.91
C SER A 324 2.10 8.13 22.58
N SER A 325 2.26 6.80 22.63
CA SER A 325 2.28 5.93 21.44
C SER A 325 0.90 5.44 21.00
N TYR A 326 -0.19 5.86 21.68
CA TYR A 326 -1.54 5.36 21.39
C TYR A 326 -1.99 5.65 19.95
N GLY A 327 -1.68 6.83 19.43
CA GLY A 327 -1.99 7.22 18.04
C GLY A 327 -1.27 6.34 17.03
N ASP A 328 0.01 6.07 17.27
CA ASP A 328 0.83 5.22 16.40
C ASP A 328 0.37 3.76 16.46
N LEU A 329 -0.02 3.26 17.65
CA LEU A 329 -0.62 1.93 17.81
C LEU A 329 -1.95 1.80 17.06
N ALA A 330 -2.80 2.82 17.10
CA ALA A 330 -4.06 2.83 16.36
C ALA A 330 -3.82 2.85 14.84
N THR A 331 -2.90 3.68 14.37
CA THR A 331 -2.49 3.75 12.96
C THR A 331 -1.86 2.44 12.51
N TRP A 332 -0.97 1.87 13.29
CA TRP A 332 -0.36 0.57 13.01
C TRP A 332 -1.40 -0.54 12.90
N LYS A 333 -2.35 -0.60 13.86
CA LYS A 333 -3.43 -1.57 13.83
C LYS A 333 -4.26 -1.45 12.55
N ALA A 334 -4.69 -0.23 12.20
CA ALA A 334 -5.47 0.01 10.99
C ALA A 334 -4.71 -0.39 9.72
N THR A 335 -3.41 -0.08 9.65
CA THR A 335 -2.53 -0.45 8.53
C THR A 335 -2.40 -1.98 8.40
N VAL A 336 -2.19 -2.69 9.53
CA VAL A 336 -2.13 -4.16 9.55
C VAL A 336 -3.46 -4.76 9.09
N ASP A 337 -4.60 -4.28 9.59
CA ASP A 337 -5.93 -4.79 9.19
C ASP A 337 -6.16 -4.60 7.69
N ARG A 338 -5.79 -3.46 7.10
CA ARG A 338 -5.91 -3.21 5.65
C ARG A 338 -5.02 -4.15 4.82
N LEU A 339 -3.74 -4.29 5.19
CA LEU A 339 -2.82 -5.21 4.51
C LEU A 339 -3.27 -6.66 4.58
N LEU A 340 -3.77 -7.11 5.74
CA LEU A 340 -4.31 -8.45 5.90
C LEU A 340 -5.57 -8.66 5.05
N THR A 341 -6.48 -7.70 5.02
CA THR A 341 -7.69 -7.75 4.19
C THR A 341 -7.32 -7.87 2.71
N PHE A 342 -6.32 -7.11 2.26
CA PHE A 342 -5.82 -7.17 0.90
C PHE A 342 -5.20 -8.55 0.58
N GLN A 343 -4.34 -9.08 1.46
CA GLN A 343 -3.76 -10.42 1.27
C GLN A 343 -4.83 -11.53 1.29
N ASP A 344 -5.80 -11.44 2.22
CA ASP A 344 -6.88 -12.42 2.29
C ASP A 344 -7.75 -12.38 1.03
N ALA A 345 -8.01 -11.19 0.46
CA ALA A 345 -8.72 -11.05 -0.82
C ALA A 345 -7.95 -11.68 -1.98
N MET A 346 -6.64 -11.45 -2.10
CA MET A 346 -5.80 -12.10 -3.12
C MET A 346 -5.80 -13.62 -2.98
N ARG A 347 -5.68 -14.14 -1.74
CA ARG A 347 -5.72 -15.59 -1.49
C ARG A 347 -7.06 -16.23 -1.84
N LEU A 348 -8.16 -15.55 -1.54
CA LEU A 348 -9.50 -16.02 -1.91
C LEU A 348 -9.67 -16.09 -3.42
N VAL A 349 -9.19 -15.07 -4.14
CA VAL A 349 -9.19 -15.06 -5.60
C VAL A 349 -8.32 -16.20 -6.13
N ALA A 350 -7.09 -16.34 -5.63
CA ALA A 350 -6.20 -17.44 -6.03
C ALA A 350 -6.81 -18.82 -5.76
N ALA A 351 -7.50 -18.99 -4.63
CA ALA A 351 -8.19 -20.23 -4.30
C ALA A 351 -9.41 -20.49 -5.20
N GLN A 352 -10.14 -19.45 -5.62
CA GLN A 352 -11.24 -19.57 -6.59
C GLN A 352 -10.72 -20.02 -7.97
N VAL A 353 -9.61 -19.44 -8.41
CA VAL A 353 -8.95 -19.82 -9.68
C VAL A 353 -8.36 -21.23 -9.58
N ALA A 354 -7.73 -21.61 -8.47
CA ALA A 354 -7.13 -22.93 -8.27
C ALA A 354 -8.15 -24.03 -7.95
N GLY A 355 -9.27 -23.70 -7.32
CA GLY A 355 -10.34 -24.63 -6.93
C GLY A 355 -11.19 -25.14 -8.11
N GLY A 356 -10.75 -24.85 -9.34
CA GLY A 356 -11.46 -25.12 -10.57
C GLY A 356 -12.52 -24.06 -10.78
N SER A 357 -12.15 -22.95 -11.44
CA SER A 357 -13.15 -22.21 -12.19
C SER A 357 -13.89 -23.27 -13.01
N ALA A 358 -15.19 -23.22 -13.00
CA ALA A 358 -15.96 -24.21 -13.76
C ALA A 358 -15.62 -24.18 -15.27
N ILE A 359 -14.84 -23.15 -15.72
CA ILE A 359 -14.23 -23.09 -17.06
C ILE A 359 -12.79 -23.63 -16.96
N GLN A 360 -12.58 -24.81 -17.49
CA GLN A 360 -11.26 -25.44 -17.56
C GLN A 360 -10.52 -24.96 -18.82
N VAL A 361 -9.47 -24.17 -18.63
CA VAL A 361 -8.59 -23.79 -19.74
C VAL A 361 -7.42 -24.75 -19.80
N VAL A 362 -7.31 -25.48 -20.90
CA VAL A 362 -6.29 -26.50 -21.11
C VAL A 362 -5.42 -26.09 -22.30
N ALA A 363 -4.12 -26.03 -22.08
CA ALA A 363 -3.14 -25.81 -23.15
C ALA A 363 -2.82 -27.17 -23.83
N ASP A 364 -3.66 -27.59 -24.77
CA ASP A 364 -3.53 -28.84 -25.52
C ASP A 364 -4.06 -28.66 -26.93
N GLY A 365 -3.50 -29.41 -27.88
CA GLY A 365 -3.99 -29.42 -29.25
C GLY A 365 -3.44 -28.32 -30.17
N GLY A 366 -3.96 -28.29 -31.40
CA GLY A 366 -3.56 -27.37 -32.48
C GLY A 366 -4.63 -26.36 -32.89
N ALA A 367 -5.76 -26.31 -32.17
CA ALA A 367 -6.90 -25.44 -32.47
C ALA A 367 -7.44 -24.78 -31.19
N VAL A 368 -8.12 -23.65 -31.32
CA VAL A 368 -8.89 -23.07 -30.22
C VAL A 368 -10.26 -23.70 -30.20
N ARG A 369 -10.64 -24.32 -29.09
CA ARG A 369 -11.93 -24.99 -28.92
C ARG A 369 -12.60 -24.53 -27.63
N ALA A 370 -13.90 -24.38 -27.66
CA ALA A 370 -14.73 -24.25 -26.47
C ALA A 370 -15.82 -25.34 -26.53
N GLU A 371 -15.96 -26.12 -25.48
CA GLU A 371 -16.91 -27.22 -25.40
C GLU A 371 -17.87 -26.98 -24.24
N ARG A 372 -19.17 -26.97 -24.56
CA ARG A 372 -20.27 -26.77 -23.59
C ARG A 372 -19.98 -25.61 -22.64
N LEU A 373 -19.58 -24.46 -23.22
CA LEU A 373 -19.19 -23.28 -22.48
C LEU A 373 -20.41 -22.47 -22.04
N ASP A 374 -20.68 -22.45 -20.75
CA ASP A 374 -21.61 -21.52 -20.13
C ASP A 374 -20.82 -20.34 -19.56
N LEU A 375 -21.23 -19.12 -19.85
CA LEU A 375 -20.65 -17.92 -19.27
C LEU A 375 -21.68 -17.20 -18.41
N ALA A 376 -21.26 -16.79 -17.22
CA ALA A 376 -22.09 -16.01 -16.30
C ALA A 376 -21.42 -14.68 -15.94
N LEU A 377 -22.20 -13.75 -15.45
CA LEU A 377 -21.70 -12.54 -14.78
C LEU A 377 -21.33 -12.84 -13.32
N PRO A 378 -20.60 -11.95 -12.64
CA PRO A 378 -20.27 -12.11 -11.21
C PRO A 378 -21.49 -12.24 -10.29
N ASP A 379 -22.65 -11.74 -10.73
CA ASP A 379 -23.94 -11.86 -10.03
C ASP A 379 -24.63 -13.22 -10.25
N GLY A 380 -24.03 -14.11 -11.05
CA GLY A 380 -24.56 -15.43 -11.38
C GLY A 380 -25.51 -15.48 -12.58
N ARG A 381 -25.83 -14.36 -13.22
CA ARG A 381 -26.68 -14.31 -14.41
C ARG A 381 -25.93 -14.90 -15.61
N THR A 382 -26.48 -15.95 -16.22
CA THR A 382 -25.94 -16.58 -17.42
C THR A 382 -26.14 -15.67 -18.64
N ILE A 383 -25.06 -15.46 -19.40
CA ILE A 383 -25.05 -14.64 -20.63
C ILE A 383 -24.83 -15.49 -21.89
N LEU A 384 -24.21 -16.67 -21.74
CA LEU A 384 -24.01 -17.64 -22.82
C LEU A 384 -24.23 -19.04 -22.26
N ALA A 385 -24.96 -19.89 -22.95
CA ALA A 385 -25.23 -21.27 -22.53
C ALA A 385 -24.87 -22.26 -23.63
N ASP A 386 -24.28 -23.39 -23.21
CA ASP A 386 -23.93 -24.55 -24.05
C ASP A 386 -23.20 -24.18 -25.36
N ALA A 387 -22.36 -23.14 -25.32
CA ALA A 387 -21.64 -22.69 -26.51
C ALA A 387 -20.54 -23.69 -26.88
N THR A 388 -20.56 -24.11 -28.14
CA THR A 388 -19.50 -24.93 -28.72
C THR A 388 -18.89 -24.16 -29.89
N LEU A 389 -17.56 -23.99 -29.83
CA LEU A 389 -16.78 -23.26 -30.82
C LEU A 389 -15.52 -24.05 -31.13
N ALA A 390 -15.21 -24.17 -32.41
CA ALA A 390 -13.91 -24.68 -32.86
C ALA A 390 -13.39 -23.74 -33.94
N ILE A 391 -12.15 -23.30 -33.81
CA ILE A 391 -11.45 -22.44 -34.76
C ILE A 391 -10.17 -23.16 -35.16
N ALA A 392 -9.99 -23.38 -36.45
CA ALA A 392 -8.80 -24.03 -36.99
C ALA A 392 -7.63 -23.03 -37.15
N PRO A 393 -6.38 -23.52 -37.19
CA PRO A 393 -5.23 -22.67 -37.55
C PRO A 393 -5.45 -21.99 -38.91
N GLY A 394 -5.13 -20.70 -39.03
CA GLY A 394 -5.29 -19.92 -40.24
C GLY A 394 -6.72 -19.54 -40.59
N GLU A 395 -7.73 -20.00 -39.83
CA GLU A 395 -9.15 -19.69 -40.07
C GLU A 395 -9.47 -18.25 -39.65
N ARG A 396 -10.29 -17.55 -40.46
CA ARG A 396 -10.74 -16.19 -40.17
C ARG A 396 -12.22 -16.20 -39.81
N VAL A 397 -12.53 -15.88 -38.55
CA VAL A 397 -13.90 -15.98 -38.01
C VAL A 397 -14.39 -14.62 -37.55
N LEU A 398 -15.57 -14.21 -38.03
CA LEU A 398 -16.26 -13.01 -37.58
C LEU A 398 -17.36 -13.37 -36.60
N ILE A 399 -17.31 -12.81 -35.38
CA ILE A 399 -18.35 -12.94 -34.37
C ILE A 399 -19.19 -11.66 -34.33
N THR A 400 -20.50 -11.80 -34.57
CA THR A 400 -21.46 -10.71 -34.56
C THR A 400 -22.55 -10.95 -33.53
N GLY A 401 -23.30 -9.90 -33.18
CA GLY A 401 -24.43 -9.99 -32.25
C GLY A 401 -24.74 -8.66 -31.58
N PRO A 402 -25.88 -8.54 -30.90
CA PRO A 402 -26.30 -7.32 -30.23
C PRO A 402 -25.30 -6.87 -29.17
N ASN A 403 -25.37 -5.58 -28.79
CA ASN A 403 -24.59 -5.08 -27.64
C ASN A 403 -25.04 -5.79 -26.35
N GLY A 404 -24.10 -6.16 -25.50
CA GLY A 404 -24.38 -6.88 -24.26
C GLY A 404 -24.66 -8.38 -24.42
N SER A 405 -24.54 -8.97 -25.64
CA SER A 405 -24.71 -10.41 -25.85
C SER A 405 -23.57 -11.30 -25.30
N GLY A 406 -22.50 -10.73 -24.75
CA GLY A 406 -21.42 -11.50 -24.15
C GLY A 406 -20.20 -11.73 -25.06
N LYS A 407 -20.10 -11.09 -26.23
CA LYS A 407 -18.97 -11.25 -27.18
C LYS A 407 -17.60 -11.02 -26.52
N THR A 408 -17.41 -9.88 -25.89
CA THR A 408 -16.17 -9.55 -25.14
C THR A 408 -15.92 -10.54 -23.98
N THR A 409 -17.00 -10.99 -23.31
CA THR A 409 -16.88 -11.98 -22.24
C THR A 409 -16.43 -13.34 -22.76
N LEU A 410 -16.87 -13.74 -23.96
CA LEU A 410 -16.37 -14.93 -24.65
C LEU A 410 -14.86 -14.82 -24.91
N PHE A 411 -14.37 -13.66 -25.41
CA PHE A 411 -12.93 -13.45 -25.61
C PHE A 411 -12.15 -13.53 -24.30
N ARG A 412 -12.68 -12.97 -23.22
CA ARG A 412 -12.07 -13.07 -21.88
C ARG A 412 -12.01 -14.52 -21.37
N ALA A 413 -13.03 -15.33 -21.69
CA ALA A 413 -13.04 -16.75 -21.35
C ALA A 413 -12.01 -17.53 -22.17
N LEU A 414 -11.92 -17.28 -23.48
CA LEU A 414 -10.91 -17.86 -24.37
C LEU A 414 -9.48 -17.45 -23.96
N ALA A 415 -9.30 -16.22 -23.46
CA ALA A 415 -8.05 -15.74 -22.90
C ALA A 415 -7.73 -16.31 -21.51
N GLY A 416 -8.63 -17.08 -20.90
CA GLY A 416 -8.44 -17.67 -19.57
C GLY A 416 -8.55 -16.70 -18.40
N ILE A 417 -9.04 -15.46 -18.64
CA ILE A 417 -9.14 -14.41 -17.61
C ILE A 417 -10.56 -14.25 -17.03
N TRP A 418 -11.56 -15.03 -17.51
CA TRP A 418 -12.93 -14.98 -17.03
C TRP A 418 -13.29 -16.20 -16.19
N PRO A 419 -13.47 -16.06 -14.87
CA PRO A 419 -13.65 -17.23 -13.98
C PRO A 419 -15.12 -17.64 -13.79
N PHE A 420 -16.11 -16.86 -14.32
CA PHE A 420 -17.51 -17.10 -14.04
C PHE A 420 -18.17 -17.90 -15.18
N GLY A 421 -18.47 -19.16 -14.93
CA GLY A 421 -19.08 -20.04 -15.90
C GLY A 421 -18.70 -21.49 -15.69
N ARG A 422 -18.90 -22.34 -16.69
CA ARG A 422 -18.47 -23.74 -16.71
C ARG A 422 -18.22 -24.17 -18.16
N GLY A 423 -17.47 -25.23 -18.33
CA GLY A 423 -17.12 -25.79 -19.64
C GLY A 423 -15.61 -25.93 -19.81
N ARG A 424 -15.19 -26.26 -21.01
CA ARG A 424 -13.79 -26.49 -21.35
C ARG A 424 -13.36 -25.59 -22.50
N VAL A 425 -12.23 -24.94 -22.33
CA VAL A 425 -11.56 -24.16 -23.37
C VAL A 425 -10.19 -24.78 -23.63
N GLU A 426 -9.94 -25.19 -24.86
CA GLU A 426 -8.64 -25.67 -25.31
C GLU A 426 -7.95 -24.57 -26.12
N VAL A 427 -6.69 -24.30 -25.80
CA VAL A 427 -5.84 -23.34 -26.52
C VAL A 427 -4.53 -24.01 -26.93
N PRO A 428 -3.95 -23.65 -28.08
CA PRO A 428 -2.70 -24.25 -28.53
C PRO A 428 -1.53 -23.93 -27.59
N SER A 429 -0.84 -24.93 -27.08
CA SER A 429 0.18 -24.80 -26.02
C SER A 429 1.46 -24.06 -26.45
N ARG A 430 1.76 -24.03 -27.77
CA ARG A 430 2.99 -23.42 -28.32
C ARG A 430 2.73 -22.22 -29.24
N ALA A 431 1.48 -21.86 -29.45
CA ALA A 431 1.11 -20.77 -30.33
C ALA A 431 1.25 -19.39 -29.63
N ARG A 432 1.63 -18.40 -30.40
CA ARG A 432 1.61 -16.99 -29.97
C ARG A 432 0.19 -16.48 -30.15
N ILE A 433 -0.48 -16.23 -29.03
CA ILE A 433 -1.86 -15.75 -29.02
C ILE A 433 -1.84 -14.29 -28.58
N LEU A 434 -2.48 -13.40 -29.36
CA LEU A 434 -2.60 -11.99 -29.04
C LEU A 434 -4.08 -11.58 -29.04
N PHE A 435 -4.49 -10.91 -27.96
CA PHE A 435 -5.82 -10.30 -27.83
C PHE A 435 -5.67 -8.78 -27.90
N LEU A 436 -6.33 -8.14 -28.85
CA LEU A 436 -6.44 -6.70 -28.94
C LEU A 436 -7.80 -6.25 -28.44
N PRO A 437 -7.87 -5.55 -27.30
CA PRO A 437 -9.11 -5.01 -26.77
C PRO A 437 -9.56 -3.77 -27.56
N GLN A 438 -10.80 -3.39 -27.43
CA GLN A 438 -11.41 -2.20 -28.03
C GLN A 438 -10.61 -0.92 -27.71
N ARG A 439 -10.10 -0.80 -26.48
CA ARG A 439 -9.19 0.27 -26.05
C ARG A 439 -7.82 -0.33 -25.73
N PRO A 440 -6.84 -0.17 -26.60
CA PRO A 440 -5.53 -0.74 -26.38
C PRO A 440 -4.81 -0.01 -25.24
N TYR A 441 -4.04 -0.79 -24.46
CA TYR A 441 -3.20 -0.25 -23.41
C TYR A 441 -1.82 0.16 -23.96
N PHE A 442 -1.38 1.35 -23.54
CA PHE A 442 -0.02 1.83 -23.77
C PHE A 442 0.64 2.19 -22.44
N PRO A 443 1.80 1.63 -22.12
CA PRO A 443 2.55 2.04 -20.94
C PRO A 443 3.07 3.48 -21.10
N ILE A 444 3.28 4.16 -19.97
CA ILE A 444 4.04 5.43 -19.95
C ILE A 444 5.51 5.06 -20.13
N ALA A 445 5.98 5.10 -21.37
CA ALA A 445 7.30 4.64 -21.76
C ALA A 445 7.74 5.33 -23.07
N SER A 446 8.91 4.96 -23.59
CA SER A 446 9.29 5.34 -24.95
C SER A 446 8.27 4.80 -25.96
N LEU A 447 8.12 5.48 -27.11
CA LEU A 447 7.21 5.00 -28.16
C LEU A 447 7.59 3.59 -28.61
N ARG A 448 8.89 3.32 -28.74
CA ARG A 448 9.42 1.99 -29.05
C ARG A 448 8.86 0.93 -28.09
N ASP A 449 8.96 1.17 -26.79
CA ASP A 449 8.46 0.22 -25.77
C ASP A 449 6.94 0.13 -25.76
N ALA A 450 6.25 1.24 -25.99
CA ALA A 450 4.80 1.29 -26.05
C ALA A 450 4.23 0.48 -27.23
N VAL A 451 4.89 0.53 -28.39
CA VAL A 451 4.49 -0.28 -29.56
C VAL A 451 4.89 -1.75 -29.37
N SER A 452 6.06 -2.02 -28.80
CA SER A 452 6.60 -3.37 -28.58
C SER A 452 5.91 -4.14 -27.46
N TYR A 453 5.15 -3.48 -26.59
CA TYR A 453 4.49 -4.12 -25.43
C TYR A 453 3.67 -5.38 -25.84
N PRO A 454 3.70 -6.52 -25.11
CA PRO A 454 4.36 -6.73 -23.82
C PRO A 454 5.82 -7.20 -23.88
N ALA A 455 6.46 -7.16 -25.04
CA ALA A 455 7.86 -7.54 -25.17
C ALA A 455 8.76 -6.56 -24.36
N ALA A 456 9.90 -7.08 -23.90
CA ALA A 456 10.89 -6.24 -23.22
C ALA A 456 11.47 -5.18 -24.15
N GLY A 457 11.93 -4.05 -23.59
CA GLY A 457 12.60 -3.01 -24.35
C GLY A 457 13.79 -3.57 -25.16
N GLY A 458 13.85 -3.19 -26.44
CA GLY A 458 14.88 -3.69 -27.35
C GLY A 458 14.65 -5.09 -27.96
N ALA A 459 13.49 -5.70 -27.75
CA ALA A 459 13.13 -6.97 -28.38
C ALA A 459 12.99 -6.87 -29.91
N PHE A 460 12.67 -5.69 -30.41
CA PHE A 460 12.61 -5.37 -31.84
C PHE A 460 13.57 -4.24 -32.16
N ASP A 461 14.22 -4.30 -33.31
CA ASP A 461 15.07 -3.21 -33.79
C ASP A 461 14.24 -2.02 -34.28
N ASP A 462 14.87 -0.84 -34.33
CA ASP A 462 14.19 0.40 -34.69
C ASP A 462 13.60 0.40 -36.09
N GLU A 463 14.24 -0.29 -37.04
CA GLU A 463 13.75 -0.34 -38.42
C GLU A 463 12.47 -1.20 -38.51
N SER A 464 12.42 -2.33 -37.79
CA SER A 464 11.21 -3.13 -37.67
C SER A 464 10.05 -2.34 -37.09
N VAL A 465 10.31 -1.53 -36.04
CA VAL A 465 9.28 -0.67 -35.43
C VAL A 465 8.83 0.43 -36.41
N ARG A 466 9.77 1.08 -37.12
CA ARG A 466 9.44 2.08 -38.15
C ARG A 466 8.66 1.49 -39.30
N GLU A 467 9.02 0.29 -39.75
CA GLU A 467 8.29 -0.41 -40.81
C GLU A 467 6.86 -0.73 -40.39
N ALA A 468 6.66 -1.25 -39.16
CA ALA A 468 5.33 -1.53 -38.64
C ALA A 468 4.47 -0.26 -38.54
N LEU A 469 5.04 0.86 -38.08
CA LEU A 469 4.37 2.16 -38.01
C LEU A 469 4.01 2.70 -39.41
N ARG A 470 4.92 2.59 -40.38
CA ARG A 470 4.66 2.98 -41.79
C ARG A 470 3.52 2.14 -42.38
N ALA A 471 3.54 0.84 -42.15
CA ALA A 471 2.54 -0.08 -42.69
C ALA A 471 1.11 0.25 -42.23
N VAL A 472 0.94 0.75 -41.00
CA VAL A 472 -0.38 1.15 -40.47
C VAL A 472 -0.72 2.63 -40.71
N GLY A 473 0.06 3.34 -41.53
CA GLY A 473 -0.20 4.75 -41.86
C GLY A 473 0.20 5.75 -40.78
N LEU A 474 1.19 5.42 -39.94
CA LEU A 474 1.72 6.27 -38.86
C LEU A 474 3.23 6.60 -39.05
N PRO A 475 3.72 6.98 -40.27
CA PRO A 475 5.16 7.16 -40.51
C PRO A 475 5.81 8.26 -39.66
N ALA A 476 5.08 9.32 -39.32
CA ALA A 476 5.56 10.45 -38.53
C ALA A 476 6.01 10.04 -37.12
N PHE A 477 5.43 9.00 -36.56
CA PHE A 477 5.80 8.48 -35.25
C PHE A 477 7.15 7.72 -35.25
N GLY A 478 7.63 7.30 -36.42
CA GLY A 478 8.94 6.66 -36.57
C GLY A 478 10.14 7.52 -36.17
N GLU A 479 9.97 8.85 -36.16
CA GLU A 479 10.99 9.82 -35.71
C GLU A 479 10.96 10.06 -34.20
N ARG A 480 9.96 9.54 -33.48
CA ARG A 480 9.66 9.81 -32.08
C ARG A 480 9.86 8.58 -31.18
N LEU A 481 10.63 7.59 -31.62
CA LEU A 481 10.76 6.29 -30.95
C LEU A 481 11.29 6.39 -29.52
N ASP A 482 12.15 7.34 -29.23
CA ASP A 482 12.76 7.54 -27.90
C ASP A 482 11.96 8.47 -26.98
N GLU A 483 10.91 9.12 -27.50
CA GLU A 483 10.09 9.99 -26.67
C GLU A 483 9.32 9.22 -25.63
N VAL A 484 9.47 9.60 -24.35
CA VAL A 484 8.72 9.04 -23.21
C VAL A 484 7.49 9.89 -22.96
N GLN A 485 6.30 9.32 -23.20
CA GLN A 485 5.02 10.03 -23.10
C GLN A 485 3.91 9.11 -22.54
N ASN A 486 2.80 9.73 -22.13
CA ASN A 486 1.54 9.03 -21.95
C ASN A 486 0.81 8.93 -23.29
N TRP A 487 1.15 7.92 -24.07
CA TRP A 487 0.65 7.75 -25.44
C TRP A 487 -0.85 7.61 -25.52
N SER A 488 -1.51 7.10 -24.48
CA SER A 488 -2.99 7.02 -24.43
C SER A 488 -3.66 8.40 -24.43
N LEU A 489 -2.97 9.46 -23.98
CA LEU A 489 -3.46 10.84 -24.00
C LEU A 489 -3.01 11.63 -25.23
N GLN A 490 -1.93 11.21 -25.89
CA GLN A 490 -1.36 11.89 -27.05
C GLN A 490 -1.99 11.45 -28.37
N LEU A 491 -2.42 10.18 -28.42
CA LEU A 491 -2.96 9.57 -29.64
C LEU A 491 -4.47 9.72 -29.69
N SER A 492 -5.01 10.07 -30.86
CA SER A 492 -6.43 9.92 -31.14
C SER A 492 -6.87 8.45 -31.08
N GLY A 493 -8.17 8.18 -30.94
CA GLY A 493 -8.67 6.81 -30.88
C GLY A 493 -8.29 5.97 -32.10
N GLY A 494 -8.32 6.55 -33.28
CA GLY A 494 -7.90 5.88 -34.51
C GLY A 494 -6.39 5.59 -34.56
N GLU A 495 -5.54 6.53 -34.12
CA GLU A 495 -4.10 6.30 -34.02
C GLU A 495 -3.76 5.22 -32.98
N GLN A 496 -4.48 5.18 -31.84
CA GLN A 496 -4.33 4.12 -30.86
C GLN A 496 -4.62 2.73 -31.45
N GLN A 497 -5.70 2.60 -32.23
CA GLN A 497 -6.04 1.36 -32.90
C GLN A 497 -5.03 0.98 -33.99
N ARG A 498 -4.58 1.93 -34.82
CA ARG A 498 -3.49 1.69 -35.78
C ARG A 498 -2.18 1.27 -35.10
N MET A 499 -1.83 1.90 -33.98
CA MET A 499 -0.66 1.53 -33.18
C MET A 499 -0.76 0.10 -32.60
N ALA A 500 -1.97 -0.32 -32.19
CA ALA A 500 -2.22 -1.68 -31.74
C ALA A 500 -2.09 -2.71 -32.87
N ILE A 501 -2.46 -2.35 -34.10
CA ILE A 501 -2.19 -3.18 -35.28
C ILE A 501 -0.69 -3.21 -35.60
N ALA A 502 0.06 -2.10 -35.49
CA ALA A 502 1.52 -2.11 -35.63
C ALA A 502 2.18 -3.09 -34.64
N ARG A 503 1.71 -3.10 -33.37
CA ARG A 503 2.10 -4.09 -32.36
C ARG A 503 1.88 -5.51 -32.85
N THR A 504 0.74 -5.78 -33.47
CA THR A 504 0.43 -7.11 -34.01
C THR A 504 1.39 -7.53 -35.11
N LEU A 505 1.79 -6.61 -36.00
CA LEU A 505 2.76 -6.88 -37.07
C LEU A 505 4.15 -7.21 -36.52
N LEU A 506 4.57 -6.58 -35.40
CA LEU A 506 5.83 -6.87 -34.73
C LEU A 506 5.83 -8.27 -34.08
N HIS A 507 4.75 -8.59 -33.37
CA HIS A 507 4.65 -9.84 -32.62
C HIS A 507 4.36 -11.05 -33.49
N ARG A 508 3.79 -10.86 -34.68
CA ARG A 508 3.40 -11.92 -35.63
C ARG A 508 2.74 -13.10 -34.92
N PRO A 509 1.54 -12.88 -34.32
CA PRO A 509 0.85 -13.95 -33.60
C PRO A 509 0.37 -15.03 -34.55
N ASP A 510 0.31 -16.28 -34.06
CA ASP A 510 -0.33 -17.39 -34.77
C ASP A 510 -1.86 -17.33 -34.62
N TRP A 511 -2.32 -16.66 -33.52
CA TRP A 511 -3.73 -16.44 -33.22
C TRP A 511 -3.95 -14.98 -32.80
N LEU A 512 -4.83 -14.29 -33.53
CA LEU A 512 -5.16 -12.88 -33.30
C LEU A 512 -6.66 -12.73 -32.98
N PHE A 513 -6.97 -12.20 -31.80
CA PHE A 513 -8.33 -11.89 -31.38
C PHE A 513 -8.52 -10.37 -31.35
N LEU A 514 -9.49 -9.87 -32.13
CA LEU A 514 -9.79 -8.44 -32.29
C LEU A 514 -11.16 -8.11 -31.69
N ASP A 515 -11.20 -7.44 -30.53
CA ASP A 515 -12.44 -7.02 -29.89
C ASP A 515 -12.75 -5.57 -30.25
N GLU A 516 -13.50 -5.36 -31.35
CA GLU A 516 -13.83 -4.03 -31.91
C GLU A 516 -12.59 -3.15 -32.09
N ALA A 517 -11.44 -3.75 -32.38
CA ALA A 517 -10.12 -3.10 -32.37
C ALA A 517 -9.91 -2.08 -33.51
N THR A 518 -10.89 -1.91 -34.40
CA THR A 518 -10.90 -0.97 -35.52
C THR A 518 -12.11 -0.01 -35.50
N SER A 519 -12.90 -0.04 -34.41
CA SER A 519 -14.18 0.70 -34.32
C SER A 519 -14.05 2.23 -34.36
N ALA A 520 -12.88 2.79 -34.03
CA ALA A 520 -12.60 4.24 -34.09
C ALA A 520 -12.14 4.73 -35.47
N LEU A 521 -11.98 3.82 -36.44
CA LEU A 521 -11.57 4.14 -37.81
C LEU A 521 -12.81 4.31 -38.73
N ASP A 522 -12.63 5.00 -39.84
CA ASP A 522 -13.61 4.96 -40.91
C ASP A 522 -13.59 3.61 -41.66
N GLU A 523 -14.61 3.32 -42.49
CA GLU A 523 -14.74 2.02 -43.16
C GLU A 523 -13.62 1.74 -44.16
N ALA A 524 -13.06 2.76 -44.82
CA ALA A 524 -11.97 2.60 -45.75
C ALA A 524 -10.67 2.21 -45.03
N ALA A 525 -10.33 2.96 -43.98
CA ALA A 525 -9.15 2.67 -43.16
C ALA A 525 -9.27 1.32 -42.42
N GLU A 526 -10.46 0.93 -41.99
CA GLU A 526 -10.73 -0.39 -41.41
C GLU A 526 -10.44 -1.50 -42.42
N ALA A 527 -10.96 -1.37 -43.66
CA ALA A 527 -10.75 -2.32 -44.74
C ALA A 527 -9.26 -2.42 -45.13
N GLU A 528 -8.55 -1.30 -45.20
CA GLU A 528 -7.09 -1.27 -45.44
C GLU A 528 -6.31 -2.07 -44.38
N LEU A 529 -6.63 -1.90 -43.09
CA LEU A 529 -5.95 -2.62 -42.00
C LEU A 529 -6.25 -4.11 -42.01
N TYR A 530 -7.49 -4.52 -42.33
CA TYR A 530 -7.80 -5.95 -42.49
C TYR A 530 -7.11 -6.56 -43.72
N ALA A 531 -7.01 -5.82 -44.82
CA ALA A 531 -6.22 -6.23 -46.01
C ALA A 531 -4.71 -6.40 -45.62
N LEU A 532 -4.16 -5.43 -44.90
CA LEU A 532 -2.79 -5.49 -44.40
C LEU A 532 -2.54 -6.69 -43.47
N LEU A 533 -3.45 -6.97 -42.54
CA LEU A 533 -3.36 -8.14 -41.66
C LEU A 533 -3.38 -9.44 -42.47
N ARG A 534 -4.23 -9.53 -43.49
CA ARG A 534 -4.32 -10.69 -44.36
C ARG A 534 -3.04 -10.90 -45.19
N GLU A 535 -2.40 -9.83 -45.64
CA GLU A 535 -1.15 -9.86 -46.40
C GLU A 535 0.05 -10.24 -45.52
N ARG A 536 0.18 -9.58 -44.36
CA ARG A 536 1.36 -9.72 -43.48
C ARG A 536 1.29 -10.91 -42.53
N LEU A 537 0.11 -11.46 -42.28
CA LEU A 537 -0.14 -12.62 -41.41
C LEU A 537 -1.00 -13.68 -42.14
N PRO A 538 -0.51 -14.25 -43.25
CA PRO A 538 -1.32 -15.15 -44.07
C PRO A 538 -1.75 -16.43 -43.34
N ASP A 539 -0.90 -16.94 -42.46
CA ASP A 539 -1.08 -18.20 -41.73
C ASP A 539 -1.77 -18.02 -40.37
N ALA A 540 -1.99 -16.77 -39.92
CA ALA A 540 -2.60 -16.49 -38.63
C ALA A 540 -4.10 -16.72 -38.64
N ALA A 541 -4.62 -17.40 -37.63
CA ALA A 541 -6.04 -17.43 -37.35
C ALA A 541 -6.48 -16.06 -36.81
N ILE A 542 -7.49 -15.44 -37.43
CA ILE A 542 -7.99 -14.12 -37.04
C ILE A 542 -9.44 -14.25 -36.58
N VAL A 543 -9.72 -13.91 -35.35
CA VAL A 543 -11.06 -13.91 -34.77
C VAL A 543 -11.45 -12.49 -34.41
N SER A 544 -12.46 -11.96 -35.11
CA SER A 544 -12.87 -10.57 -34.93
C SER A 544 -14.28 -10.45 -34.34
N ILE A 545 -14.44 -9.59 -33.37
CA ILE A 545 -15.74 -9.03 -33.00
C ILE A 545 -15.86 -7.69 -33.71
N ALA A 546 -16.84 -7.56 -34.63
CA ALA A 546 -17.11 -6.32 -35.31
C ALA A 546 -18.61 -6.17 -35.61
N HIS A 547 -19.04 -4.94 -35.82
CA HIS A 547 -20.43 -4.60 -36.09
C HIS A 547 -20.64 -4.15 -37.53
N ARG A 548 -19.59 -3.72 -38.23
CA ARG A 548 -19.68 -3.17 -39.59
C ARG A 548 -19.65 -4.28 -40.64
N PRO A 549 -20.52 -4.19 -41.68
CA PRO A 549 -20.50 -5.16 -42.79
C PRO A 549 -19.20 -5.16 -43.59
N SER A 550 -18.46 -4.02 -43.60
CA SER A 550 -17.20 -3.82 -44.33
C SER A 550 -16.11 -4.84 -43.97
N VAL A 551 -16.14 -5.41 -42.77
CA VAL A 551 -15.15 -6.39 -42.31
C VAL A 551 -15.47 -7.81 -42.78
N ALA A 552 -16.70 -8.07 -43.16
CA ALA A 552 -17.15 -9.42 -43.48
C ALA A 552 -16.38 -10.11 -44.62
N PRO A 553 -15.95 -9.40 -45.70
CA PRO A 553 -15.20 -10.03 -46.81
C PRO A 553 -13.81 -10.54 -46.43
N PHE A 554 -13.28 -10.15 -45.26
CA PHE A 554 -11.98 -10.58 -44.78
C PHE A 554 -12.05 -11.83 -43.90
N HIS A 555 -13.23 -12.42 -43.69
CA HIS A 555 -13.46 -13.59 -42.85
C HIS A 555 -14.10 -14.74 -43.66
N ASP A 556 -13.65 -15.95 -43.32
CA ASP A 556 -14.08 -17.17 -44.01
C ASP A 556 -15.41 -17.70 -43.46
N ARG A 557 -15.68 -17.43 -42.15
CA ARG A 557 -16.89 -17.89 -41.44
C ARG A 557 -17.47 -16.80 -40.55
N ARG A 558 -18.81 -16.80 -40.41
CA ARG A 558 -19.52 -15.87 -39.52
C ARG A 558 -20.27 -16.65 -38.44
N LEU A 559 -20.18 -16.15 -37.21
CA LEU A 559 -20.89 -16.67 -36.05
C LEU A 559 -21.77 -15.58 -35.43
N GLY A 560 -23.02 -15.91 -35.19
CA GLY A 560 -23.97 -15.01 -34.51
C GLY A 560 -24.10 -15.37 -33.03
N LEU A 561 -24.01 -14.38 -32.15
CA LEU A 561 -24.35 -14.52 -30.73
C LEU A 561 -25.77 -13.97 -30.53
N GLY A 562 -26.68 -14.78 -29.97
CA GLY A 562 -28.08 -14.42 -29.79
C GLY A 562 -28.32 -13.22 -28.86
N ALA A 563 -29.57 -12.71 -28.81
CA ALA A 563 -29.93 -11.51 -28.05
C ALA A 563 -29.84 -11.69 -26.54
N ALA A 564 -29.39 -10.62 -25.83
CA ALA A 564 -29.36 -10.57 -24.38
C ALA A 564 -30.79 -10.75 -23.79
N GLY A 565 -30.93 -11.71 -22.88
CA GLY A 565 -32.22 -12.00 -22.19
C GLY A 565 -32.64 -13.48 -22.25
N HIS A 566 -32.22 -14.21 -23.27
CA HIS A 566 -32.16 -15.67 -23.28
C HIS A 566 -30.69 -16.05 -23.44
N ALA A 567 -30.21 -17.06 -22.74
CA ALA A 567 -28.83 -17.52 -22.87
C ALA A 567 -28.49 -17.71 -24.35
N GLY A 568 -27.60 -16.86 -24.89
CA GLY A 568 -27.35 -16.81 -26.33
C GLY A 568 -26.64 -18.08 -26.78
N GLU A 569 -27.09 -18.70 -27.88
CA GLU A 569 -26.36 -19.76 -28.56
C GLU A 569 -25.44 -19.14 -29.62
N LEU A 570 -24.29 -19.75 -29.86
CA LEU A 570 -23.40 -19.45 -30.96
C LEU A 570 -23.91 -20.21 -32.20
N VAL A 571 -24.48 -19.49 -33.14
CA VAL A 571 -25.06 -20.09 -34.35
C VAL A 571 -24.26 -19.65 -35.58
N PRO A 572 -23.89 -20.60 -36.50
CA PRO A 572 -23.35 -20.23 -37.80
C PRO A 572 -24.37 -19.36 -38.57
N LEU A 573 -23.94 -18.22 -39.04
CA LEU A 573 -24.75 -17.38 -39.92
C LEU A 573 -24.46 -17.80 -41.37
N ALA A 574 -25.50 -18.20 -42.11
CA ALA A 574 -25.38 -18.47 -43.53
C ALA A 574 -24.88 -17.20 -44.26
N ASP A 575 -23.95 -17.38 -45.22
CA ASP A 575 -23.57 -16.29 -46.14
C ASP A 575 -24.81 -15.79 -46.84
N ARG A 576 -25.24 -14.59 -46.48
CA ARG A 576 -26.13 -13.83 -47.40
C ARG A 576 -25.24 -13.37 -48.55
N THR A 577 -25.14 -14.16 -49.61
CA THR A 577 -24.75 -13.65 -50.93
C THR A 577 -25.55 -12.41 -51.25
N PRO A 578 -24.94 -11.35 -51.77
CA PRO A 578 -25.63 -10.10 -52.12
C PRO A 578 -26.73 -10.28 -53.16
#